data_1d2d022b4d0738902b6354166316e030
#
_entry.id   1d2d022b4d0738902b6354166316e030
#
_cell.length_a   1.000
_cell.length_b   1.000
_cell.length_c   1.000
_cell.angle_alpha   90.00
_cell.angle_beta   90.00
_cell.angle_gamma   90.00
#
_symmetry.space_group_name_H-M   'P 1'
#
loop_
_entity.id
_entity.type
_entity.pdbx_description
1 polymer ?
#
loop_
_entity_poly.entity_id
_entity_poly.type
_entity_poly.pdbx_seq_one_letter_code
_entity_poly.pdbx_strand_id
1 'polypeptide(L)'
;MNRFFRNIEKLFDMVNINGKSYSGRSVIIKNGKVIIDGVDVTPDAKHIDIIVDGDIDKLDIDMCNKLMVKGNVNTLASTSADVECGDVTGSVKTVSGDIQCGNIGGDVTTTSGDVKAENITGSVKTLSGDIKYRK
;
A
#
# COMPACT_ATOMS: atom_id res chain seq x y z
N MET A 1 21.67 10.50 -22.34
CA MET A 1 21.19 10.44 -22.00
C MET A 1 20.83 10.55 -21.49
N ASN A 2 20.58 10.35 -21.19
CA ASN A 2 20.06 10.31 -20.59
C ASN A 2 19.68 10.26 -20.35
N ARG A 3 19.63 10.41 -20.13
CA ARG A 3 19.14 10.19 -19.73
C ARG A 3 19.03 9.51 -19.39
N PHE A 4 18.84 9.24 -19.37
CA PHE A 4 18.58 8.41 -18.85
C PHE A 4 18.88 8.19 -17.86
N PHE A 5 18.97 8.54 -17.22
CA PHE A 5 19.14 8.38 -16.17
C PHE A 5 18.62 9.00 -15.22
N ARG A 6 17.95 10.12 -15.16
CA ARG A 6 17.32 10.62 -14.50
C ARG A 6 16.05 10.17 -14.39
N ASN A 7 15.37 10.12 -15.22
CA ASN A 7 14.20 9.42 -15.14
C ASN A 7 14.50 8.09 -14.65
N ILE A 8 15.59 7.91 -14.28
CA ILE A 8 16.00 6.73 -13.65
C ILE A 8 15.27 6.49 -12.36
N GLU A 9 14.83 7.52 -11.67
CA GLU A 9 14.10 7.31 -10.47
C GLU A 9 12.87 6.49 -10.70
N LYS A 10 12.28 6.63 -11.86
CA LYS A 10 11.11 5.86 -12.12
C LYS A 10 11.40 4.40 -12.29
N LEU A 11 12.62 4.09 -12.60
CA LEU A 11 12.99 2.71 -12.71
C LEU A 11 13.11 2.08 -11.34
N PHE A 12 13.02 2.87 -10.29
CA PHE A 12 13.20 2.37 -8.96
C PHE A 12 11.90 2.19 -8.19
N ASP A 13 10.79 2.19 -8.90
CA ASP A 13 9.56 1.77 -8.29
C ASP A 13 9.60 0.26 -8.22
N MET A 14 10.26 -0.24 -7.20
CA MET A 14 10.52 -1.66 -7.05
C MET A 14 9.68 -2.25 -5.95
N VAL A 15 9.16 -3.43 -6.19
CA VAL A 15 8.42 -4.19 -5.21
C VAL A 15 9.26 -5.38 -4.81
N ASN A 16 9.57 -5.49 -3.53
CA ASN A 16 10.35 -6.59 -3.02
C ASN A 16 9.43 -7.55 -2.26
N ILE A 17 9.39 -8.79 -2.69
CA ILE A 17 8.56 -9.81 -2.07
C ILE A 17 9.46 -10.94 -1.60
N ASN A 18 9.58 -11.10 -0.28
CA ASN A 18 10.41 -12.12 0.33
C ASN A 18 11.85 -12.11 -0.22
N GLY A 19 12.40 -10.90 -0.43
CA GLY A 19 13.75 -10.75 -0.91
C GLY A 19 13.92 -10.72 -2.41
N LYS A 20 12.87 -10.93 -3.18
CA LYS A 20 12.94 -10.93 -4.62
C LYS A 20 12.32 -9.65 -5.17
N SER A 21 13.00 -8.99 -6.08
CA SER A 21 12.58 -7.68 -6.57
C SER A 21 11.83 -7.76 -7.90
N TYR A 22 10.79 -6.96 -7.99
CA TYR A 22 9.97 -6.84 -9.20
C TYR A 22 9.74 -5.37 -9.48
N SER A 23 9.44 -5.04 -10.71
CA SER A 23 9.05 -3.68 -11.08
C SER A 23 7.55 -3.64 -11.27
N GLY A 24 6.88 -2.62 -10.76
CA GLY A 24 5.46 -2.49 -10.98
C GLY A 24 4.88 -1.36 -10.18
N ARG A 25 3.66 -1.00 -10.53
CA ARG A 25 2.96 0.10 -9.88
C ARG A 25 1.63 -0.35 -9.27
N SER A 26 1.25 -1.58 -9.48
CA SER A 26 0.01 -2.11 -8.96
C SER A 26 0.31 -3.44 -8.28
N VAL A 27 -0.06 -3.55 -7.01
CA VAL A 27 0.13 -4.79 -6.26
C VAL A 27 -1.22 -5.23 -5.74
N ILE A 28 -1.60 -6.44 -6.10
CA ILE A 28 -2.86 -7.04 -5.67
C ILE A 28 -2.55 -8.37 -5.02
N ILE A 29 -3.03 -8.56 -3.80
CA ILE A 29 -2.91 -9.85 -3.11
C ILE A 29 -4.31 -10.33 -2.76
N LYS A 30 -4.70 -11.43 -3.36
CA LYS A 30 -6.01 -12.03 -3.12
C LYS A 30 -5.91 -13.54 -3.16
N ASN A 31 -6.54 -14.19 -2.21
CA ASN A 31 -6.59 -15.65 -2.14
C ASN A 31 -5.20 -16.26 -2.18
N GLY A 32 -4.25 -15.62 -1.50
CA GLY A 32 -2.89 -16.14 -1.42
C GLY A 32 -2.04 -15.92 -2.66
N LYS A 33 -2.55 -15.19 -3.63
CA LYS A 33 -1.81 -14.92 -4.87
C LYS A 33 -1.36 -13.47 -4.90
N VAL A 34 -0.13 -13.25 -5.33
CA VAL A 34 0.45 -11.93 -5.47
C VAL A 34 0.55 -11.60 -6.95
N ILE A 35 -0.08 -10.51 -7.36
CA ILE A 35 -0.11 -10.10 -8.75
C ILE A 35 0.41 -8.69 -8.86
N ILE A 36 1.45 -8.51 -9.66
CA ILE A 36 2.04 -7.19 -9.90
C ILE A 36 1.84 -6.86 -11.37
N ASP A 37 1.11 -5.77 -11.62
CA ASP A 37 0.80 -5.31 -12.99
C ASP A 37 0.25 -6.44 -13.86
N GLY A 38 -0.63 -7.26 -13.28
CA GLY A 38 -1.28 -8.35 -14.02
C GLY A 38 -0.47 -9.62 -14.12
N VAL A 39 0.72 -9.66 -13.53
CA VAL A 39 1.58 -10.84 -13.60
C VAL A 39 1.61 -11.52 -12.24
N ASP A 40 1.40 -12.82 -12.24
CA ASP A 40 1.41 -13.62 -11.02
C ASP A 40 2.85 -13.86 -10.58
N VAL A 41 3.22 -13.32 -9.44
CA VAL A 41 4.56 -13.48 -8.89
C VAL A 41 4.50 -14.09 -7.49
N THR A 42 3.50 -14.89 -7.24
CA THR A 42 3.27 -15.48 -5.93
C THR A 42 4.49 -16.27 -5.47
N PRO A 43 5.03 -15.97 -4.30
CA PRO A 43 6.18 -16.71 -3.79
C PRO A 43 5.76 -18.10 -3.33
N ASP A 44 6.70 -19.02 -3.39
CA ASP A 44 6.47 -20.39 -2.92
C ASP A 44 6.76 -20.42 -1.42
N ALA A 45 5.93 -19.71 -0.66
CA ALA A 45 6.12 -19.61 0.78
C ALA A 45 4.80 -19.22 1.42
N LYS A 46 4.62 -19.59 2.68
CA LYS A 46 3.43 -19.21 3.41
C LYS A 46 3.52 -17.81 3.98
N HIS A 47 4.73 -17.30 4.11
CA HIS A 47 4.99 -16.01 4.69
C HIS A 47 5.23 -15.00 3.57
N ILE A 48 4.49 -13.91 3.57
CA ILE A 48 4.62 -12.91 2.53
C ILE A 48 4.96 -11.57 3.15
N ASP A 49 6.17 -11.10 2.86
CA ASP A 49 6.62 -9.77 3.27
C ASP A 49 6.82 -8.95 2.02
N ILE A 50 6.24 -7.75 1.99
CA ILE A 50 6.31 -6.89 0.82
C ILE A 50 6.87 -5.55 1.24
N ILE A 51 7.91 -5.11 0.53
CA ILE A 51 8.47 -3.79 0.70
C ILE A 51 8.49 -3.13 -0.67
N VAL A 52 7.82 -1.99 -0.77
CA VAL A 52 7.81 -1.22 -2.01
C VAL A 52 8.77 -0.06 -1.85
N ASP A 53 9.73 0.03 -2.75
CA ASP A 53 10.70 1.10 -2.74
C ASP A 53 10.35 2.04 -3.89
N GLY A 54 9.62 3.08 -3.57
CA GLY A 54 9.12 4.03 -4.55
C GLY A 54 7.62 4.17 -4.42
N ASP A 55 7.01 4.77 -5.42
CA ASP A 55 5.58 5.04 -5.42
C ASP A 55 4.81 3.90 -6.06
N ILE A 56 3.58 3.73 -5.62
CA ILE A 56 2.73 2.70 -6.17
C ILE A 56 1.37 3.29 -6.49
N ASP A 57 0.79 2.88 -7.59
CA ASP A 57 -0.46 3.43 -8.06
C ASP A 57 -1.64 2.76 -7.36
N LYS A 58 -1.62 1.46 -7.28
CA LYS A 58 -2.72 0.71 -6.67
C LYS A 58 -2.18 -0.38 -5.76
N LEU A 59 -2.68 -0.40 -4.55
CA LEU A 59 -2.32 -1.39 -3.56
C LEU A 59 -3.61 -1.99 -3.02
N ASP A 60 -3.90 -3.23 -3.40
CA ASP A 60 -5.13 -3.90 -3.02
C ASP A 60 -4.75 -5.23 -2.39
N ILE A 61 -4.76 -5.29 -1.08
CA ILE A 61 -4.19 -6.39 -0.32
C ILE A 61 -5.27 -7.07 0.51
N ASP A 62 -5.42 -8.35 0.29
CA ASP A 62 -6.33 -9.17 1.09
C ASP A 62 -5.65 -9.49 2.43
N MET A 63 -4.49 -10.11 2.37
CA MET A 63 -3.79 -10.54 3.56
C MET A 63 -2.30 -10.73 3.24
N CYS A 64 -1.43 -10.26 4.12
CA CYS A 64 -0.01 -10.56 4.04
C CYS A 64 0.59 -10.36 5.43
N ASN A 65 1.81 -10.82 5.62
CA ASN A 65 2.44 -10.76 6.94
C ASN A 65 3.00 -9.38 7.22
N LYS A 66 3.55 -8.75 6.21
CA LYS A 66 4.13 -7.42 6.38
C LYS A 66 4.08 -6.67 5.07
N LEU A 67 3.68 -5.42 5.15
CA LEU A 67 3.61 -4.57 3.97
C LEU A 67 4.09 -3.18 4.32
N MET A 68 5.13 -2.75 3.65
CA MET A 68 5.69 -1.43 3.85
C MET A 68 5.93 -0.78 2.51
N VAL A 69 5.47 0.44 2.35
CA VAL A 69 5.71 1.24 1.15
C VAL A 69 6.51 2.45 1.57
N LYS A 70 7.68 2.59 1.00
CA LYS A 70 8.56 3.70 1.35
C LYS A 70 8.17 5.00 0.65
N GLY A 71 7.44 4.90 -0.44
CA GLY A 71 6.97 6.07 -1.16
C GLY A 71 5.50 6.31 -0.92
N ASN A 72 4.84 6.84 -1.92
CA ASN A 72 3.43 7.22 -1.84
C ASN A 72 2.54 6.22 -2.55
N VAL A 73 1.28 6.19 -2.14
CA VAL A 73 0.29 5.29 -2.72
C VAL A 73 -0.86 6.13 -3.23
N ASN A 74 -1.33 5.83 -4.44
CA ASN A 74 -2.49 6.54 -4.95
C ASN A 74 -3.78 5.98 -4.35
N THR A 75 -4.00 4.68 -4.47
CA THR A 75 -5.20 4.04 -3.92
C THR A 75 -4.78 2.87 -3.04
N LEU A 76 -5.31 2.82 -1.84
CA LEU A 76 -4.95 1.79 -0.87
C LEU A 76 -6.19 1.08 -0.37
N ALA A 77 -6.20 -0.23 -0.51
CA ALA A 77 -7.27 -1.05 0.03
C ALA A 77 -6.66 -2.26 0.73
N SER A 78 -7.16 -2.56 1.91
CA SER A 78 -6.66 -3.69 2.69
C SER A 78 -7.82 -4.37 3.38
N THR A 79 -7.80 -5.69 3.42
CA THR A 79 -8.81 -6.42 4.16
C THR A 79 -8.33 -6.75 5.56
N SER A 80 -7.25 -7.49 5.69
CA SER A 80 -6.70 -7.83 7.01
C SER A 80 -5.22 -7.54 7.14
N ALA A 81 -4.58 -6.95 6.15
CA ALA A 81 -3.15 -6.70 6.22
C ALA A 81 -2.88 -5.38 6.92
N ASP A 82 -1.79 -5.33 7.65
CA ASP A 82 -1.31 -4.08 8.21
C ASP A 82 -0.43 -3.39 7.17
N VAL A 83 -0.65 -2.11 6.98
CA VAL A 83 0.03 -1.37 5.94
C VAL A 83 0.72 -0.15 6.52
N GLU A 84 1.96 0.05 6.15
CA GLU A 84 2.72 1.23 6.51
C GLU A 84 3.20 1.89 5.21
N CYS A 85 2.86 3.15 5.02
CA CYS A 85 3.22 3.83 3.77
C CYS A 85 3.45 5.31 4.00
N GLY A 86 3.88 6.00 2.95
CA GLY A 86 4.01 7.45 2.97
C GLY A 86 2.66 8.09 2.77
N ASP A 87 2.57 9.06 1.88
CA ASP A 87 1.31 9.76 1.64
C ASP A 87 0.41 8.94 0.73
N VAL A 88 -0.89 9.07 0.92
CA VAL A 88 -1.88 8.49 0.03
C VAL A 88 -2.59 9.63 -0.67
N THR A 89 -2.47 9.68 -2.00
CA THR A 89 -3.07 10.77 -2.76
C THR A 89 -4.56 10.54 -3.01
N GLY A 90 -4.97 9.31 -3.07
CA GLY A 90 -6.37 8.97 -3.24
C GLY A 90 -7.00 8.54 -1.93
N SER A 91 -7.76 7.49 -1.95
CA SER A 91 -8.52 7.04 -0.79
C SER A 91 -7.90 5.82 -0.14
N VAL A 92 -8.27 5.63 1.12
CA VAL A 92 -7.83 4.49 1.92
C VAL A 92 -9.07 3.73 2.36
N LYS A 93 -9.03 2.42 2.18
CA LYS A 93 -10.12 1.57 2.59
C LYS A 93 -9.56 0.32 3.27
N THR A 94 -10.02 0.05 4.47
CA THR A 94 -9.60 -1.16 5.17
C THR A 94 -10.79 -1.77 5.88
N VAL A 95 -10.75 -3.07 6.06
CA VAL A 95 -11.80 -3.77 6.80
C VAL A 95 -11.35 -3.99 8.23
N SER A 96 -10.26 -4.72 8.44
CA SER A 96 -9.80 -4.98 9.80
C SER A 96 -8.29 -4.82 9.97
N GLY A 97 -7.55 -4.50 8.91
CA GLY A 97 -6.11 -4.25 9.05
C GLY A 97 -5.83 -2.85 9.55
N ASP A 98 -4.68 -2.66 10.13
CA ASP A 98 -4.26 -1.36 10.61
C ASP A 98 -3.45 -0.65 9.54
N ILE A 99 -3.65 0.65 9.42
CA ILE A 99 -2.97 1.43 8.40
C ILE A 99 -2.27 2.60 9.06
N GLN A 100 -1.00 2.75 8.74
CA GLN A 100 -0.21 3.88 9.22
C GLN A 100 0.39 4.58 8.00
N CYS A 101 0.07 5.84 7.83
CA CYS A 101 0.52 6.57 6.66
C CYS A 101 0.71 8.05 6.98
N GLY A 102 1.18 8.79 5.98
CA GLY A 102 1.34 10.24 6.11
C GLY A 102 0.03 10.94 5.82
N ASN A 103 0.03 11.83 4.85
CA ASN A 103 -1.17 12.59 4.51
C ASN A 103 -2.07 11.79 3.58
N ILE A 104 -3.36 11.92 3.77
CA ILE A 104 -4.34 11.25 2.91
C ILE A 104 -5.17 12.32 2.22
N GLY A 105 -5.12 12.33 0.88
CA GLY A 105 -5.80 13.35 0.11
C GLY A 105 -7.27 13.05 -0.15
N GLY A 106 -7.65 11.78 -0.10
CA GLY A 106 -9.02 11.38 -0.35
C GLY A 106 -9.74 10.96 0.92
N ASP A 107 -10.68 10.05 0.78
CA ASP A 107 -11.52 9.60 1.88
C ASP A 107 -10.91 8.40 2.57
N VAL A 108 -11.24 8.24 3.83
CA VAL A 108 -10.80 7.09 4.61
C VAL A 108 -12.04 6.34 5.09
N THR A 109 -12.08 5.06 4.80
CA THR A 109 -13.18 4.19 5.22
C THR A 109 -12.59 2.96 5.89
N THR A 110 -13.04 2.67 7.09
CA THR A 110 -12.63 1.45 7.78
C THR A 110 -13.84 0.83 8.46
N THR A 111 -13.82 -0.49 8.58
CA THR A 111 -14.91 -1.18 9.29
C THR A 111 -14.50 -1.36 10.75
N SER A 112 -13.41 -2.05 11.02
CA SER A 112 -12.94 -2.23 12.38
C SER A 112 -11.44 -2.08 12.53
N GLY A 113 -10.71 -1.77 11.45
CA GLY A 113 -9.28 -1.52 11.55
C GLY A 113 -8.98 -0.12 12.03
N ASP A 114 -7.78 0.08 12.49
CA ASP A 114 -7.35 1.39 12.95
C ASP A 114 -6.56 2.09 11.86
N VAL A 115 -6.74 3.39 11.76
CA VAL A 115 -5.99 4.19 10.78
C VAL A 115 -5.28 5.30 11.51
N LYS A 116 -4.00 5.44 11.25
CA LYS A 116 -3.18 6.49 11.81
C LYS A 116 -2.57 7.29 10.67
N ALA A 117 -2.83 8.56 10.62
CA ALA A 117 -2.36 9.42 9.54
C ALA A 117 -1.93 10.76 10.09
N GLU A 118 -1.20 11.51 9.25
CA GLU A 118 -0.83 12.88 9.62
C GLU A 118 -2.01 13.80 9.42
N ASN A 119 -2.52 13.86 8.21
CA ASN A 119 -3.67 14.68 7.85
C ASN A 119 -4.58 13.91 6.92
N ILE A 120 -5.86 14.18 7.02
CA ILE A 120 -6.84 13.59 6.11
C ILE A 120 -7.66 14.73 5.53
N THR A 121 -7.60 14.90 4.22
CA THR A 121 -8.29 15.99 3.55
C THR A 121 -9.75 15.66 3.27
N GLY A 122 -10.03 14.41 2.94
CA GLY A 122 -11.37 13.97 2.61
C GLY A 122 -12.20 13.61 3.83
N SER A 123 -13.20 12.81 3.63
CA SER A 123 -14.11 12.38 4.69
C SER A 123 -13.56 11.16 5.40
N VAL A 124 -13.92 11.03 6.66
CA VAL A 124 -13.50 9.89 7.47
C VAL A 124 -14.73 9.14 7.91
N LYS A 125 -14.75 7.85 7.67
CA LYS A 125 -15.89 7.01 8.02
C LYS A 125 -15.40 5.71 8.63
N THR A 126 -15.88 5.40 9.80
CA THR A 126 -15.53 4.16 10.47
C THR A 126 -16.76 3.58 11.15
N LEU A 127 -16.80 2.27 11.22
CA LEU A 127 -17.88 1.58 11.91
C LEU A 127 -17.51 1.34 13.37
N SER A 128 -16.36 0.76 13.62
CA SER A 128 -15.93 0.53 15.00
C SER A 128 -14.41 0.69 15.18
N GLY A 129 -13.67 1.02 14.15
CA GLY A 129 -12.23 1.23 14.29
C GLY A 129 -11.92 2.64 14.78
N ASP A 130 -10.69 2.85 15.14
CA ASP A 130 -10.22 4.16 15.56
C ASP A 130 -9.45 4.81 14.43
N ILE A 131 -9.67 6.11 14.26
CA ILE A 131 -8.93 6.86 13.26
C ILE A 131 -8.29 8.04 13.94
N LYS A 132 -6.98 8.11 13.87
CA LYS A 132 -6.21 9.18 14.48
C LYS A 132 -5.51 9.97 13.40
N TYR A 133 -5.64 11.26 13.43
CA TYR A 133 -4.97 12.11 12.47
C TYR A 133 -4.84 13.51 13.04
N ARG A 134 -3.90 14.23 12.48
CA ARG A 134 -3.69 15.61 12.89
C ARG A 134 -4.52 16.48 11.98
N LYS A 135 -5.04 17.52 12.56
CA LYS A 135 -5.90 18.38 11.79
C LYS A 135 -5.20 19.63 11.33
#